data_1c3990e89995bc1478576ae97a83fab6
#
_entry.id   1c3990e89995bc1478576ae97a83fab6
#
_cell.length_a   1.000
_cell.length_b   1.000
_cell.length_c   1.000
_cell.angle_alpha   90.00
_cell.angle_beta   90.00
_cell.angle_gamma   90.00
#
_symmetry.space_group_name_H-M   'P 1'
#
loop_
_entity.id
_entity.type
_entity.pdbx_description
1 polymer ?
#
loop_
_entity_poly.entity_id
_entity_poly.type
_entity_poly.pdbx_seq_one_letter_code
_entity_poly.pdbx_strand_id
1 'polypeptide(L)'
;MTQYKRGIPRGQTSLLPASVDDYVGQDNPVRVIDAFVDTLNMGQLQFTHANLGRTGRPPYHPGDLLKLFVYGYLNRVRAPRRLEAEAGRNLEVMWLTGELKPTFKTLAEFRRENSVAIGRTCRAFREFCAHQGLFAGQLVAIDGTKLHAVASKKAVWTPERLARVQARIDEHIAQYLAQLERSEQDHADPSATPQQVQAALAQLRERKAQLKDTESALARSGQSQWVKGEPEARLMRTAQGGHAVAYNAQIAVDSKHKLIVAHDLTNQGNDHQQLHPMAQSAK
;
A
#
# COMPACT_ATOMS: atom_id res chain seq x y z
N MET A 1 -27.01 9.70 51.51
CA MET A 1 -25.64 9.47 50.99
C MET A 1 -25.75 8.99 49.56
N THR A 2 -25.23 9.77 48.62
CA THR A 2 -25.18 9.36 47.21
C THR A 2 -24.10 8.29 47.05
N GLN A 3 -24.49 7.07 46.70
CA GLN A 3 -23.55 6.00 46.43
C GLN A 3 -23.11 6.07 44.95
N TYR A 4 -21.83 5.77 44.69
CA TYR A 4 -21.33 5.64 43.32
C TYR A 4 -21.95 4.44 42.61
N LYS A 5 -22.25 4.56 41.31
CA LYS A 5 -22.60 3.41 40.47
C LYS A 5 -21.40 2.47 40.41
N ARG A 6 -21.57 1.21 40.79
CA ARG A 6 -20.50 0.20 40.74
C ARG A 6 -20.76 -0.78 39.61
N GLY A 7 -19.69 -1.20 38.95
CA GLY A 7 -19.76 -2.28 37.96
C GLY A 7 -19.94 -3.66 38.61
N ILE A 8 -20.25 -4.63 37.79
CA ILE A 8 -20.36 -6.05 38.20
C ILE A 8 -18.96 -6.58 38.62
N PRO A 9 -18.84 -7.34 39.72
CA PRO A 9 -17.57 -7.95 40.11
C PRO A 9 -17.03 -8.86 38.99
N ARG A 10 -15.73 -8.79 38.73
CA ARG A 10 -15.10 -9.55 37.63
C ARG A 10 -15.21 -11.06 37.76
N GLY A 11 -15.37 -11.58 38.98
CA GLY A 11 -15.54 -13.00 39.28
C GLY A 11 -17.00 -13.45 39.33
N GLN A 12 -17.96 -12.58 39.03
CA GLN A 12 -19.36 -12.95 39.03
C GLN A 12 -19.68 -13.84 37.83
N THR A 13 -20.10 -15.06 38.08
CA THR A 13 -20.56 -15.99 37.06
C THR A 13 -22.01 -15.69 36.70
N SER A 14 -22.31 -15.60 35.41
CA SER A 14 -23.68 -15.48 34.91
C SER A 14 -24.24 -16.87 34.62
N LEU A 15 -25.48 -17.10 34.99
CA LEU A 15 -26.17 -18.35 34.70
C LEU A 15 -26.41 -18.57 33.22
N LEU A 16 -26.66 -17.46 32.49
CA LEU A 16 -26.76 -17.41 31.05
C LEU A 16 -25.67 -16.41 30.56
N PRO A 17 -24.56 -16.88 29.99
CA PRO A 17 -23.53 -15.99 29.47
C PRO A 17 -24.11 -15.22 28.30
N ALA A 18 -23.82 -13.90 28.25
CA ALA A 18 -24.19 -13.06 27.13
C ALA A 18 -23.50 -13.58 25.85
N SER A 19 -24.22 -13.56 24.73
CA SER A 19 -23.65 -13.81 23.41
C SER A 19 -22.84 -12.59 22.94
N VAL A 20 -21.94 -12.79 22.00
CA VAL A 20 -21.20 -11.64 21.41
C VAL A 20 -22.19 -10.67 20.74
N ASP A 21 -23.32 -11.17 20.23
CA ASP A 21 -24.38 -10.37 19.62
C ASP A 21 -25.04 -9.37 20.57
N ASP A 22 -25.15 -9.71 21.88
CA ASP A 22 -25.72 -8.85 22.90
C ASP A 22 -24.88 -7.58 23.15
N TYR A 23 -23.60 -7.59 22.77
CA TYR A 23 -22.68 -6.46 22.91
C TYR A 23 -22.63 -5.56 21.69
N VAL A 24 -23.22 -5.96 20.55
CA VAL A 24 -23.22 -5.22 19.31
C VAL A 24 -24.63 -4.71 19.01
N GLY A 25 -24.86 -3.40 19.22
CA GLY A 25 -26.17 -2.77 19.00
C GLY A 25 -26.69 -2.96 17.57
N GLN A 26 -28.02 -2.89 17.41
CA GLN A 26 -28.66 -3.06 16.10
C GLN A 26 -28.23 -1.99 15.08
N ASP A 27 -27.93 -0.77 15.53
CA ASP A 27 -27.48 0.35 14.69
C ASP A 27 -25.96 0.40 14.50
N ASN A 28 -25.24 -0.63 14.96
CA ASN A 28 -23.79 -0.64 14.86
C ASN A 28 -23.33 -0.80 13.39
N PRO A 29 -22.40 0.05 12.90
CA PRO A 29 -21.89 -0.02 11.53
C PRO A 29 -21.33 -1.37 11.09
N VAL A 30 -20.86 -2.22 12.02
CA VAL A 30 -20.34 -3.56 11.70
C VAL A 30 -21.41 -4.46 11.11
N ARG A 31 -22.69 -4.27 11.46
CA ARG A 31 -23.81 -5.02 10.89
C ARG A 31 -24.00 -4.69 9.39
N VAL A 32 -23.74 -3.45 9.01
CA VAL A 32 -23.77 -3.05 7.58
C VAL A 32 -22.61 -3.67 6.83
N ILE A 33 -21.41 -3.74 7.44
CA ILE A 33 -20.25 -4.41 6.84
C ILE A 33 -20.56 -5.89 6.60
N ASP A 34 -21.11 -6.56 7.62
CA ASP A 34 -21.48 -7.97 7.58
C ASP A 34 -22.49 -8.23 6.46
N ALA A 35 -23.62 -7.52 6.50
CA ALA A 35 -24.70 -7.66 5.52
C ALA A 35 -24.21 -7.39 4.09
N PHE A 36 -23.40 -6.35 3.86
CA PHE A 36 -22.86 -6.04 2.54
C PHE A 36 -21.93 -7.15 2.03
N VAL A 37 -20.95 -7.58 2.84
CA VAL A 37 -19.99 -8.59 2.42
C VAL A 37 -20.66 -9.94 2.15
N ASP A 38 -21.70 -10.27 2.91
CA ASP A 38 -22.47 -11.52 2.71
C ASP A 38 -23.28 -11.53 1.41
N THR A 39 -23.59 -10.36 0.83
CA THR A 39 -24.19 -10.28 -0.52
C THR A 39 -23.21 -10.59 -1.64
N LEU A 40 -21.89 -10.58 -1.37
CA LEU A 40 -20.87 -10.71 -2.40
C LEU A 40 -20.57 -12.18 -2.73
N ASN A 41 -20.48 -12.48 -4.01
CA ASN A 41 -20.01 -13.77 -4.46
C ASN A 41 -18.47 -13.76 -4.58
N MET A 42 -17.78 -14.34 -3.61
CA MET A 42 -16.31 -14.36 -3.54
C MET A 42 -15.66 -15.03 -4.76
N GLY A 43 -16.31 -16.05 -5.33
CA GLY A 43 -15.85 -16.75 -6.54
C GLY A 43 -15.91 -15.86 -7.78
N GLN A 44 -17.02 -15.16 -7.99
CA GLN A 44 -17.19 -14.21 -9.11
C GLN A 44 -16.24 -13.02 -9.01
N LEU A 45 -15.96 -12.57 -7.78
CA LEU A 45 -14.96 -11.53 -7.52
C LEU A 45 -13.52 -12.03 -7.67
N GLN A 46 -13.33 -13.35 -7.79
CA GLN A 46 -12.04 -14.03 -7.96
C GLN A 46 -11.12 -13.87 -6.74
N PHE A 47 -11.68 -13.97 -5.54
CA PHE A 47 -10.86 -14.09 -4.34
C PHE A 47 -10.15 -15.43 -4.30
N THR A 48 -8.89 -15.44 -3.85
CA THR A 48 -8.17 -16.67 -3.51
C THR A 48 -8.90 -17.39 -2.39
N HIS A 49 -8.92 -18.70 -2.43
CA HIS A 49 -9.63 -19.57 -1.47
C HIS A 49 -11.17 -19.40 -1.44
N ALA A 50 -11.77 -18.75 -2.44
CA ALA A 50 -13.24 -18.75 -2.57
C ALA A 50 -13.80 -20.16 -2.80
N ASN A 51 -13.00 -21.04 -3.44
CA ASN A 51 -13.29 -22.46 -3.60
C ASN A 51 -12.27 -23.28 -2.80
N LEU A 52 -12.78 -24.20 -1.97
CA LEU A 52 -11.94 -25.06 -1.14
C LEU A 52 -11.20 -26.10 -2.00
N GLY A 53 -9.92 -26.31 -1.72
CA GLY A 53 -9.15 -27.44 -2.23
C GLY A 53 -9.61 -28.75 -1.60
N ARG A 54 -9.33 -29.88 -2.27
CA ARG A 54 -9.69 -31.23 -1.76
C ARG A 54 -8.88 -31.66 -0.54
N THR A 55 -7.70 -31.09 -0.34
CA THR A 55 -6.72 -31.47 0.70
C THR A 55 -6.04 -30.23 1.27
N GLY A 56 -5.50 -30.35 2.47
CA GLY A 56 -4.74 -29.28 3.13
C GLY A 56 -5.47 -28.73 4.36
N ARG A 57 -4.78 -27.81 5.09
CA ARG A 57 -5.39 -27.09 6.20
C ARG A 57 -6.50 -26.18 5.69
N PRO A 58 -7.69 -26.17 6.29
CA PRO A 58 -8.75 -25.25 5.88
C PRO A 58 -8.29 -23.79 5.95
N PRO A 59 -8.40 -23.03 4.86
CA PRO A 59 -8.14 -21.60 4.88
C PRO A 59 -9.27 -20.84 5.57
N TYR A 60 -9.01 -19.59 5.95
CA TYR A 60 -10.09 -18.66 6.32
C TYR A 60 -10.95 -18.37 5.09
N HIS A 61 -12.24 -18.22 5.29
CA HIS A 61 -13.13 -17.76 4.21
C HIS A 61 -12.75 -16.33 3.81
N PRO A 62 -12.61 -16.01 2.50
CA PRO A 62 -12.18 -14.68 2.07
C PRO A 62 -13.14 -13.57 2.49
N GLY A 63 -14.42 -13.84 2.66
CA GLY A 63 -15.41 -12.91 3.19
C GLY A 63 -15.07 -12.45 4.61
N ASP A 64 -14.66 -13.35 5.52
CA ASP A 64 -14.33 -13.00 6.90
C ASP A 64 -13.09 -12.08 6.94
N LEU A 65 -12.08 -12.40 6.12
CA LEU A 65 -10.90 -11.55 6.00
C LEU A 65 -11.24 -10.19 5.37
N LEU A 66 -12.14 -10.15 4.39
CA LEU A 66 -12.62 -8.92 3.78
C LEU A 66 -13.38 -8.05 4.78
N LYS A 67 -14.29 -8.63 5.58
CA LYS A 67 -15.00 -7.95 6.67
C LYS A 67 -14.03 -7.26 7.63
N LEU A 68 -12.98 -7.98 8.03
CA LEU A 68 -11.95 -7.45 8.92
C LEU A 68 -11.18 -6.29 8.29
N PHE A 69 -10.85 -6.36 6.99
CA PHE A 69 -10.21 -5.25 6.29
C PHE A 69 -11.11 -4.03 6.15
N VAL A 70 -12.39 -4.22 5.79
CA VAL A 70 -13.37 -3.12 5.69
C VAL A 70 -13.52 -2.42 7.04
N TYR A 71 -13.67 -3.19 8.12
CA TYR A 71 -13.67 -2.67 9.50
C TYR A 71 -12.41 -1.86 9.80
N GLY A 72 -11.25 -2.42 9.46
CA GLY A 72 -9.96 -1.75 9.70
C GLY A 72 -9.83 -0.42 8.97
N TYR A 73 -10.25 -0.35 7.71
CA TYR A 73 -10.22 0.91 6.95
C TYR A 73 -11.19 1.94 7.51
N LEU A 74 -12.40 1.53 7.89
CA LEU A 74 -13.39 2.40 8.51
C LEU A 74 -12.87 3.00 9.82
N ASN A 75 -12.24 2.18 10.65
CA ASN A 75 -11.72 2.56 11.97
C ASN A 75 -10.24 3.00 11.97
N ARG A 76 -9.64 3.23 10.79
CA ARG A 76 -8.24 3.67 10.61
C ARG A 76 -7.20 2.68 11.16
N VAL A 77 -7.56 1.41 11.31
CA VAL A 77 -6.68 0.31 11.71
C VAL A 77 -6.14 -0.38 10.46
N ARG A 78 -5.13 0.19 9.82
CA ARG A 78 -4.63 -0.26 8.50
C ARG A 78 -3.50 -1.28 8.55
N ALA A 79 -2.81 -1.39 9.69
CA ALA A 79 -1.66 -2.28 9.84
C ALA A 79 -2.12 -3.70 10.15
N PRO A 80 -1.66 -4.77 9.45
CA PRO A 80 -2.07 -6.15 9.71
C PRO A 80 -1.85 -6.61 11.15
N ARG A 81 -0.74 -6.18 11.80
CA ARG A 81 -0.47 -6.50 13.22
C ARG A 81 -1.48 -5.86 14.17
N ARG A 82 -1.98 -4.67 13.85
CA ARG A 82 -3.02 -4.04 14.66
C ARG A 82 -4.38 -4.72 14.44
N LEU A 83 -4.70 -5.14 13.20
CA LEU A 83 -5.91 -5.91 12.92
C LEU A 83 -5.91 -7.25 13.64
N GLU A 84 -4.79 -7.97 13.68
CA GLU A 84 -4.62 -9.19 14.48
C GLU A 84 -4.90 -8.93 15.97
N ALA A 85 -4.37 -7.83 16.53
CA ALA A 85 -4.63 -7.47 17.92
C ALA A 85 -6.12 -7.13 18.17
N GLU A 86 -6.79 -6.44 17.24
CA GLU A 86 -8.22 -6.16 17.33
C GLU A 86 -9.05 -7.44 17.29
N ALA A 87 -8.71 -8.41 16.43
CA ALA A 87 -9.40 -9.71 16.37
C ALA A 87 -9.34 -10.52 17.69
N GLY A 88 -8.39 -10.19 18.55
CA GLY A 88 -8.26 -10.85 19.87
C GLY A 88 -8.93 -10.12 21.03
N ARG A 89 -9.35 -8.86 20.89
CA ARG A 89 -9.79 -8.01 22.01
C ARG A 89 -10.99 -7.11 21.74
N ASN A 90 -11.36 -6.92 20.49
CA ASN A 90 -12.43 -6.00 20.11
C ASN A 90 -13.71 -6.76 19.84
N LEU A 91 -14.75 -6.47 20.61
CA LEU A 91 -16.03 -7.19 20.54
C LEU A 91 -16.72 -7.06 19.17
N GLU A 92 -16.63 -5.89 18.53
CA GLU A 92 -17.18 -5.69 17.18
C GLU A 92 -16.48 -6.57 16.15
N VAL A 93 -15.15 -6.68 16.25
CA VAL A 93 -14.36 -7.53 15.36
C VAL A 93 -14.62 -9.01 15.64
N MET A 94 -14.73 -9.40 16.91
CA MET A 94 -15.07 -10.77 17.30
C MET A 94 -16.44 -11.16 16.77
N TRP A 95 -17.42 -10.27 16.88
CA TRP A 95 -18.76 -10.48 16.31
C TRP A 95 -18.69 -10.63 14.79
N LEU A 96 -18.01 -9.70 14.10
CA LEU A 96 -17.91 -9.62 12.64
C LEU A 96 -17.24 -10.85 12.01
N THR A 97 -16.27 -11.45 12.71
CA THR A 97 -15.47 -12.58 12.22
C THR A 97 -15.82 -13.92 12.86
N GLY A 98 -16.85 -13.97 13.73
CA GLY A 98 -17.16 -15.18 14.49
C GLY A 98 -15.99 -15.65 15.37
N GLU A 99 -15.34 -14.72 16.06
CA GLU A 99 -14.16 -14.94 16.92
C GLU A 99 -12.91 -15.50 16.22
N LEU A 100 -12.86 -15.47 14.90
CA LEU A 100 -11.66 -15.86 14.14
C LEU A 100 -10.50 -14.90 14.44
N LYS A 101 -9.29 -15.48 14.60
CA LYS A 101 -8.06 -14.74 14.94
C LYS A 101 -6.98 -14.97 13.88
N PRO A 102 -7.13 -14.38 12.66
CA PRO A 102 -6.12 -14.51 11.63
C PRO A 102 -4.83 -13.79 12.03
N THR A 103 -3.68 -14.43 11.78
CA THR A 103 -2.37 -13.82 12.06
C THR A 103 -2.09 -12.67 11.11
N PHE A 104 -1.21 -11.73 11.51
CA PHE A 104 -0.80 -10.62 10.67
C PHE A 104 -0.19 -11.07 9.32
N LYS A 105 0.46 -12.25 9.29
CA LYS A 105 0.99 -12.85 8.06
C LYS A 105 -0.15 -13.21 7.10
N THR A 106 -1.16 -13.91 7.59
CA THR A 106 -2.37 -14.25 6.82
C THR A 106 -3.05 -13.01 6.26
N LEU A 107 -3.20 -11.97 7.08
CA LEU A 107 -3.79 -10.69 6.66
C LEU A 107 -2.95 -9.98 5.58
N ALA A 108 -1.64 -9.92 5.75
CA ALA A 108 -0.74 -9.31 4.77
C ALA A 108 -0.77 -10.07 3.43
N GLU A 109 -0.79 -11.39 3.48
CA GLU A 109 -0.86 -12.27 2.32
C GLU A 109 -2.20 -12.12 1.59
N PHE A 110 -3.31 -12.18 2.31
CA PHE A 110 -4.63 -11.95 1.75
C PHE A 110 -4.71 -10.63 0.95
N ARG A 111 -4.23 -9.52 1.51
CA ARG A 111 -4.22 -8.23 0.82
C ARG A 111 -3.34 -8.25 -0.43
N ARG A 112 -2.16 -8.88 -0.36
CA ARG A 112 -1.23 -8.97 -1.49
C ARG A 112 -1.81 -9.77 -2.65
N GLU A 113 -2.43 -10.90 -2.36
CA GLU A 113 -2.93 -11.84 -3.37
C GLU A 113 -4.27 -11.44 -3.94
N ASN A 114 -5.05 -10.65 -3.21
CA ASN A 114 -6.42 -10.31 -3.60
C ASN A 114 -6.60 -8.84 -4.02
N SER A 115 -5.53 -8.14 -4.44
CA SER A 115 -5.62 -6.72 -4.82
C SER A 115 -6.66 -6.44 -5.90
N VAL A 116 -6.75 -7.31 -6.92
CA VAL A 116 -7.73 -7.20 -8.02
C VAL A 116 -9.15 -7.49 -7.52
N ALA A 117 -9.34 -8.51 -6.68
CA ALA A 117 -10.62 -8.85 -6.09
C ALA A 117 -11.14 -7.74 -5.17
N ILE A 118 -10.27 -7.12 -4.39
CA ILE A 118 -10.60 -5.94 -3.56
C ILE A 118 -11.07 -4.78 -4.45
N GLY A 119 -10.39 -4.51 -5.58
CA GLY A 119 -10.84 -3.51 -6.55
C GLY A 119 -12.24 -3.80 -7.13
N ARG A 120 -12.55 -5.08 -7.40
CA ARG A 120 -13.90 -5.50 -7.82
C ARG A 120 -14.94 -5.32 -6.71
N THR A 121 -14.56 -5.56 -5.46
CA THR A 121 -15.43 -5.28 -4.30
C THR A 121 -15.80 -3.80 -4.22
N CYS A 122 -14.84 -2.89 -4.44
CA CYS A 122 -15.14 -1.45 -4.49
C CYS A 122 -16.13 -1.11 -5.63
N ARG A 123 -16.04 -1.80 -6.76
CA ARG A 123 -17.01 -1.63 -7.85
C ARG A 123 -18.40 -2.14 -7.45
N ALA A 124 -18.49 -3.34 -6.88
CA ALA A 124 -19.76 -3.91 -6.39
C ALA A 124 -20.40 -3.00 -5.32
N PHE A 125 -19.62 -2.39 -4.45
CA PHE A 125 -20.12 -1.42 -3.48
C PHE A 125 -20.71 -0.17 -4.16
N ARG A 126 -20.08 0.35 -5.20
CA ARG A 126 -20.64 1.49 -5.97
C ARG A 126 -21.95 1.11 -6.64
N GLU A 127 -22.02 -0.08 -7.25
CA GLU A 127 -23.26 -0.60 -7.86
C GLU A 127 -24.36 -0.74 -6.81
N PHE A 128 -24.05 -1.27 -5.64
CA PHE A 128 -24.97 -1.33 -4.51
C PHE A 128 -25.47 0.07 -4.12
N CYS A 129 -24.59 1.06 -3.97
CA CYS A 129 -24.96 2.45 -3.67
C CYS A 129 -25.86 3.07 -4.77
N ALA A 130 -25.58 2.75 -6.04
CA ALA A 130 -26.40 3.21 -7.16
C ALA A 130 -27.83 2.63 -7.09
N HIS A 131 -27.95 1.32 -6.83
CA HIS A 131 -29.24 0.66 -6.66
C HIS A 131 -30.06 1.21 -5.48
N GLN A 132 -29.37 1.67 -4.43
CA GLN A 132 -30.01 2.32 -3.28
C GLN A 132 -30.33 3.80 -3.54
N GLY A 133 -30.11 4.34 -4.74
CA GLY A 133 -30.37 5.75 -5.08
C GLY A 133 -29.48 6.75 -4.30
N LEU A 134 -28.30 6.31 -3.86
CA LEU A 134 -27.40 7.15 -3.06
C LEU A 134 -26.58 8.13 -3.91
N PHE A 135 -26.55 7.99 -5.23
CA PHE A 135 -25.95 8.96 -6.13
C PHE A 135 -26.97 9.93 -6.71
N ALA A 136 -26.62 11.21 -6.77
CA ALA A 136 -27.50 12.22 -7.39
C ALA A 136 -27.36 12.23 -8.92
N GLY A 137 -26.18 11.89 -9.45
CA GLY A 137 -25.89 11.92 -10.86
C GLY A 137 -25.86 13.30 -11.53
N GLN A 138 -25.99 14.38 -10.72
CA GLN A 138 -26.11 15.75 -11.23
C GLN A 138 -24.77 16.51 -11.25
N LEU A 139 -23.94 16.30 -10.23
CA LEU A 139 -22.67 16.97 -10.06
C LEU A 139 -21.65 16.02 -9.44
N VAL A 140 -20.49 15.91 -10.06
CA VAL A 140 -19.36 15.13 -9.58
C VAL A 140 -18.15 16.05 -9.47
N ALA A 141 -17.54 16.09 -8.28
CA ALA A 141 -16.27 16.78 -8.07
C ALA A 141 -15.13 15.79 -8.33
N ILE A 142 -14.14 16.19 -9.15
CA ILE A 142 -12.95 15.42 -9.43
C ILE A 142 -11.76 16.14 -8.83
N ASP A 143 -10.95 15.42 -8.04
CA ASP A 143 -9.75 15.97 -7.40
C ASP A 143 -8.64 14.93 -7.33
N GLY A 144 -7.40 15.41 -7.32
CA GLY A 144 -6.19 14.60 -7.22
C GLY A 144 -5.42 14.85 -5.93
N THR A 145 -5.00 13.77 -5.27
CA THR A 145 -4.13 13.86 -4.09
C THR A 145 -2.84 13.07 -4.28
N LYS A 146 -1.73 13.58 -3.74
CA LYS A 146 -0.43 12.91 -3.83
C LYS A 146 -0.26 11.94 -2.66
N LEU A 147 -0.25 10.65 -2.95
CA LEU A 147 0.06 9.58 -1.99
C LEU A 147 1.56 9.33 -1.98
N HIS A 148 2.20 9.59 -0.83
CA HIS A 148 3.63 9.38 -0.68
C HIS A 148 3.99 7.91 -0.84
N ALA A 149 5.00 7.64 -1.67
CA ALA A 149 5.64 6.34 -1.80
C ALA A 149 6.58 6.07 -0.61
N VAL A 150 6.99 4.82 -0.44
CA VAL A 150 7.98 4.44 0.59
C VAL A 150 9.38 4.87 0.17
N ALA A 151 9.66 4.89 -1.14
CA ALA A 151 10.96 5.25 -1.67
C ALA A 151 11.33 6.71 -1.39
N SER A 152 12.59 6.92 -1.00
CA SER A 152 13.14 8.26 -0.79
C SER A 152 13.50 8.96 -2.11
N LYS A 153 13.67 10.29 -2.08
CA LYS A 153 14.17 11.06 -3.24
C LYS A 153 15.53 10.55 -3.75
N LYS A 154 16.33 9.93 -2.89
CA LYS A 154 17.63 9.34 -3.28
C LYS A 154 17.48 8.16 -4.23
N ALA A 155 16.34 7.48 -4.21
CA ALA A 155 16.03 6.35 -5.09
C ALA A 155 15.61 6.76 -6.51
N VAL A 156 15.37 8.06 -6.76
CA VAL A 156 14.96 8.58 -8.07
C VAL A 156 16.16 8.72 -8.99
N TRP A 157 16.08 8.12 -10.15
CA TRP A 157 17.09 8.19 -11.21
C TRP A 157 16.53 8.85 -12.46
N THR A 158 17.28 9.79 -13.01
CA THR A 158 17.04 10.38 -14.33
C THR A 158 18.24 10.13 -15.22
N PRO A 159 18.13 10.23 -16.56
CA PRO A 159 19.28 10.07 -17.47
C PRO A 159 20.47 10.97 -17.11
N GLU A 160 20.20 12.24 -16.78
CA GLU A 160 21.24 13.20 -16.43
C GLU A 160 21.94 12.85 -15.12
N ARG A 161 21.17 12.37 -14.13
CA ARG A 161 21.74 11.93 -12.85
C ARG A 161 22.58 10.67 -13.02
N LEU A 162 22.11 9.72 -13.82
CA LEU A 162 22.87 8.50 -14.16
C LEU A 162 24.20 8.85 -14.83
N ALA A 163 24.16 9.65 -15.90
CA ALA A 163 25.36 10.07 -16.60
C ALA A 163 26.37 10.79 -15.69
N ARG A 164 25.89 11.69 -14.82
CA ARG A 164 26.75 12.40 -13.87
C ARG A 164 27.39 11.47 -12.85
N VAL A 165 26.65 10.49 -12.31
CA VAL A 165 27.19 9.57 -11.32
C VAL A 165 28.14 8.57 -11.98
N GLN A 166 27.85 8.10 -13.19
CA GLN A 166 28.75 7.25 -13.97
C GLN A 166 30.07 7.95 -14.28
N ALA A 167 30.01 9.20 -14.78
CA ALA A 167 31.23 9.99 -15.06
C ALA A 167 32.10 10.18 -13.79
N ARG A 168 31.49 10.44 -12.64
CA ARG A 168 32.21 10.57 -11.38
C ARG A 168 32.85 9.25 -10.93
N ILE A 169 32.20 8.13 -11.18
CA ILE A 169 32.80 6.81 -10.90
C ILE A 169 34.00 6.55 -11.82
N ASP A 170 33.87 6.88 -13.10
CA ASP A 170 34.98 6.73 -14.06
C ASP A 170 36.19 7.62 -13.72
N GLU A 171 35.94 8.84 -13.26
CA GLU A 171 36.98 9.72 -12.75
C GLU A 171 37.68 9.14 -11.53
N HIS A 172 36.95 8.62 -10.56
CA HIS A 172 37.56 7.96 -9.38
C HIS A 172 38.34 6.70 -9.75
N ILE A 173 37.83 5.90 -10.70
CA ILE A 173 38.57 4.73 -11.19
C ILE A 173 39.91 5.16 -11.83
N ALA A 174 39.88 6.21 -12.68
CA ALA A 174 41.08 6.74 -13.30
C ALA A 174 42.10 7.27 -12.27
N GLN A 175 41.64 7.96 -11.24
CA GLN A 175 42.49 8.46 -10.13
C GLN A 175 43.14 7.30 -9.38
N TYR A 176 42.39 6.24 -9.02
CA TYR A 176 42.92 5.08 -8.34
C TYR A 176 43.94 4.30 -9.20
N LEU A 177 43.71 4.17 -10.51
CA LEU A 177 44.65 3.55 -11.43
C LEU A 177 45.93 4.36 -11.54
N ALA A 178 45.86 5.67 -11.70
CA ALA A 178 47.03 6.53 -11.72
C ALA A 178 47.81 6.54 -10.39
N GLN A 179 47.12 6.35 -9.25
CA GLN A 179 47.77 6.22 -7.96
C GLN A 179 48.53 4.88 -7.85
N LEU A 180 48.00 3.78 -8.36
CA LEU A 180 48.69 2.48 -8.42
C LEU A 180 49.94 2.57 -9.28
N GLU A 181 49.86 3.14 -10.50
CA GLU A 181 50.98 3.32 -11.41
C GLU A 181 52.12 4.14 -10.74
N ARG A 182 51.80 5.20 -10.00
CA ARG A 182 52.79 6.00 -9.27
C ARG A 182 53.43 5.24 -8.11
N SER A 183 52.66 4.42 -7.37
CA SER A 183 53.16 3.64 -6.24
C SER A 183 54.08 2.49 -6.68
N GLU A 184 53.95 2.04 -7.95
CA GLU A 184 54.84 1.06 -8.54
C GLU A 184 56.17 1.70 -9.00
N GLN A 185 56.18 2.97 -9.36
CA GLN A 185 57.34 3.70 -9.84
C GLN A 185 58.17 4.33 -8.71
N ASP A 186 57.51 4.90 -7.69
CA ASP A 186 58.15 5.45 -6.49
C ASP A 186 58.06 4.45 -5.36
N HIS A 187 59.19 3.89 -4.88
CA HIS A 187 59.27 3.02 -3.70
C HIS A 187 58.87 3.77 -2.39
N ALA A 188 58.09 4.82 -2.47
CA ALA A 188 57.58 5.61 -1.35
C ALA A 188 56.37 4.94 -0.72
N ASP A 189 56.29 5.06 0.60
CA ASP A 189 55.21 4.51 1.45
C ASP A 189 53.81 4.99 0.99
N PRO A 190 52.98 4.13 0.38
CA PRO A 190 51.71 4.55 -0.18
C PRO A 190 50.70 4.85 0.94
N SER A 191 49.99 5.97 0.83
CA SER A 191 48.92 6.38 1.78
C SER A 191 47.78 5.36 1.86
N ALA A 192 47.72 4.37 0.97
CA ALA A 192 46.83 3.22 0.97
C ALA A 192 47.54 1.96 0.45
N THR A 193 47.29 0.83 1.08
CA THR A 193 47.90 -0.44 0.62
C THR A 193 47.31 -0.85 -0.75
N PRO A 194 48.09 -1.53 -1.63
CA PRO A 194 47.60 -2.02 -2.91
C PRO A 194 46.32 -2.85 -2.80
N GLN A 195 46.16 -3.61 -1.73
CA GLN A 195 44.93 -4.38 -1.46
C GLN A 195 43.72 -3.48 -1.19
N GLN A 196 43.87 -2.37 -0.47
CA GLN A 196 42.77 -1.40 -0.23
C GLN A 196 42.33 -0.70 -1.53
N VAL A 197 43.28 -0.34 -2.39
CA VAL A 197 42.98 0.27 -3.70
C VAL A 197 42.29 -0.73 -4.62
N GLN A 198 42.72 -2.00 -4.67
CA GLN A 198 42.04 -3.05 -5.43
C GLN A 198 40.60 -3.29 -4.92
N ALA A 199 40.38 -3.31 -3.61
CA ALA A 199 39.06 -3.44 -3.02
C ALA A 199 38.14 -2.26 -3.40
N ALA A 200 38.66 -1.02 -3.34
CA ALA A 200 37.94 0.16 -3.75
C ALA A 200 37.57 0.14 -5.25
N LEU A 201 38.47 -0.27 -6.11
CA LEU A 201 38.24 -0.44 -7.54
C LEU A 201 37.14 -1.50 -7.81
N ALA A 202 37.18 -2.62 -7.10
CA ALA A 202 36.17 -3.67 -7.23
C ALA A 202 34.75 -3.11 -6.85
N GLN A 203 34.63 -2.39 -5.74
CA GLN A 203 33.40 -1.75 -5.33
C GLN A 203 32.88 -0.71 -6.35
N LEU A 204 33.77 0.10 -6.92
CA LEU A 204 33.38 1.09 -7.94
C LEU A 204 32.90 0.41 -9.21
N ARG A 205 33.54 -0.67 -9.64
CA ARG A 205 33.12 -1.46 -10.82
C ARG A 205 31.76 -2.12 -10.60
N GLU A 206 31.54 -2.70 -9.42
CA GLU A 206 30.25 -3.29 -9.05
C GLU A 206 29.15 -2.21 -9.06
N ARG A 207 29.41 -1.05 -8.45
CA ARG A 207 28.47 0.07 -8.45
C ARG A 207 28.17 0.57 -9.87
N LYS A 208 29.15 0.61 -10.74
CA LYS A 208 28.95 0.96 -12.15
C LYS A 208 28.06 -0.04 -12.89
N ALA A 209 28.23 -1.34 -12.61
CA ALA A 209 27.36 -2.38 -13.16
C ALA A 209 25.92 -2.21 -12.69
N GLN A 210 25.68 -1.98 -11.40
CA GLN A 210 24.34 -1.70 -10.87
C GLN A 210 23.68 -0.45 -11.48
N LEU A 211 24.44 0.59 -11.83
CA LEU A 211 23.95 1.77 -12.52
C LEU A 211 23.56 1.48 -13.98
N LYS A 212 24.28 0.61 -14.66
CA LYS A 212 23.92 0.15 -16.02
C LYS A 212 22.60 -0.63 -16.02
N ASP A 213 22.34 -1.45 -15.00
CA ASP A 213 21.07 -2.14 -14.83
C ASP A 213 19.92 -1.13 -14.63
N THR A 214 20.16 -0.09 -13.83
CA THR A 214 19.18 0.99 -13.60
C THR A 214 18.93 1.79 -14.87
N GLU A 215 19.97 2.09 -15.66
CA GLU A 215 19.88 2.75 -16.96
C GLU A 215 19.05 1.93 -17.95
N SER A 216 19.32 0.63 -18.02
CA SER A 216 18.58 -0.30 -18.85
C SER A 216 17.10 -0.40 -18.45
N ALA A 217 16.81 -0.37 -17.14
CA ALA A 217 15.45 -0.35 -16.63
C ALA A 217 14.72 0.94 -16.96
N LEU A 218 15.39 2.09 -16.83
CA LEU A 218 14.85 3.40 -17.20
C LEU A 218 14.56 3.46 -18.71
N ALA A 219 15.50 3.03 -19.56
CA ALA A 219 15.32 3.00 -21.00
C ALA A 219 14.14 2.12 -21.43
N ARG A 220 14.02 0.91 -20.85
CA ARG A 220 12.90 0.01 -21.14
C ARG A 220 11.55 0.57 -20.70
N SER A 221 11.52 1.37 -19.63
CA SER A 221 10.27 1.97 -19.15
C SER A 221 9.72 3.07 -20.06
N GLY A 222 10.54 3.67 -20.92
CA GLY A 222 10.19 4.83 -21.73
C GLY A 222 9.86 6.10 -20.92
N GLN A 223 10.20 6.12 -19.64
CA GLN A 223 9.86 7.20 -18.71
C GLN A 223 11.06 8.15 -18.52
N SER A 224 10.77 9.39 -18.10
CA SER A 224 11.81 10.39 -17.79
C SER A 224 12.52 10.16 -16.46
N GLN A 225 11.96 9.32 -15.60
CA GLN A 225 12.53 8.99 -14.28
C GLN A 225 12.20 7.56 -13.90
N TRP A 226 13.10 6.97 -13.13
CA TRP A 226 12.99 5.63 -12.56
C TRP A 226 13.20 5.68 -11.04
N VAL A 227 12.31 5.07 -10.28
CA VAL A 227 12.42 4.98 -8.83
C VAL A 227 12.81 3.55 -8.45
N LYS A 228 14.00 3.39 -7.87
CA LYS A 228 14.48 2.07 -7.45
C LYS A 228 13.60 1.53 -6.31
N GLY A 229 13.05 0.34 -6.50
CA GLY A 229 12.15 -0.31 -5.54
C GLY A 229 10.66 0.00 -5.74
N GLU A 230 10.33 1.12 -6.40
CA GLU A 230 8.95 1.52 -6.71
C GLU A 230 8.88 2.17 -8.10
N PRO A 231 9.05 1.36 -9.17
CA PRO A 231 9.19 1.86 -10.55
C PRO A 231 7.95 2.61 -11.07
N GLU A 232 6.80 2.42 -10.46
CA GLU A 232 5.55 3.10 -10.81
C GLU A 232 5.41 4.48 -10.15
N ALA A 233 6.16 4.74 -9.06
CA ALA A 233 6.16 6.04 -8.40
C ALA A 233 6.99 7.08 -9.17
N ARG A 234 6.72 8.37 -8.93
CA ARG A 234 7.46 9.49 -9.54
C ARG A 234 7.75 10.57 -8.52
N LEU A 235 8.82 11.34 -8.77
CA LEU A 235 9.07 12.56 -8.02
C LEU A 235 8.07 13.62 -8.48
N MET A 236 7.17 14.01 -7.61
CA MET A 236 6.08 14.94 -7.90
C MET A 236 6.14 16.14 -6.96
N ARG A 237 5.63 17.28 -7.44
CA ARG A 237 5.39 18.44 -6.58
C ARG A 237 4.22 18.14 -5.65
N THR A 238 4.37 18.47 -4.38
CA THR A 238 3.32 18.31 -3.36
C THR A 238 2.57 19.63 -3.15
N ALA A 239 1.36 19.56 -2.63
CA ALA A 239 0.55 20.75 -2.32
C ALA A 239 1.22 21.68 -1.29
N GLN A 240 2.12 21.15 -0.45
CA GLN A 240 2.87 21.91 0.57
C GLN A 240 4.13 22.61 0.00
N GLY A 241 4.32 22.62 -1.33
CA GLY A 241 5.41 23.37 -1.99
C GLY A 241 6.75 22.65 -2.10
N GLY A 242 6.83 21.36 -1.77
CA GLY A 242 8.02 20.53 -1.95
C GLY A 242 7.87 19.52 -3.08
N HIS A 243 8.84 18.59 -3.17
CA HIS A 243 8.76 17.42 -4.04
C HIS A 243 8.81 16.16 -3.17
N ALA A 244 8.06 15.14 -3.53
CA ALA A 244 8.11 13.82 -2.91
C ALA A 244 8.00 12.73 -3.96
N VAL A 245 8.54 11.55 -3.67
CA VAL A 245 8.23 10.36 -4.45
C VAL A 245 6.81 9.95 -4.09
N ALA A 246 5.93 9.94 -5.08
CA ALA A 246 4.51 9.77 -4.84
C ALA A 246 3.80 9.14 -6.05
N TYR A 247 2.57 8.74 -5.79
CA TYR A 247 1.53 8.44 -6.77
C TYR A 247 0.50 9.57 -6.74
N ASN A 248 -0.18 9.79 -7.85
CA ASN A 248 -1.27 10.73 -7.95
C ASN A 248 -2.59 9.94 -7.92
N ALA A 249 -3.27 9.94 -6.78
CA ALA A 249 -4.57 9.32 -6.64
C ALA A 249 -5.65 10.31 -7.06
N GLN A 250 -6.45 9.93 -8.04
CA GLN A 250 -7.60 10.69 -8.54
C GLN A 250 -8.88 10.12 -7.96
N ILE A 251 -9.78 10.95 -7.52
CA ILE A 251 -11.10 10.57 -7.03
C ILE A 251 -12.17 11.43 -7.67
N ALA A 252 -13.30 10.82 -7.99
CA ALA A 252 -14.52 11.48 -8.40
C ALA A 252 -15.60 11.24 -7.33
N VAL A 253 -16.18 12.29 -6.82
CA VAL A 253 -17.10 12.28 -5.66
C VAL A 253 -18.44 12.88 -6.03
N ASP A 254 -19.53 12.14 -5.78
CA ASP A 254 -20.89 12.63 -5.96
C ASP A 254 -21.24 13.73 -4.95
N SER A 255 -21.98 14.72 -5.41
CA SER A 255 -22.31 15.91 -4.61
C SER A 255 -23.30 15.64 -3.48
N LYS A 256 -24.20 14.64 -3.62
CA LYS A 256 -25.30 14.37 -2.68
C LYS A 256 -24.80 13.80 -1.35
N HIS A 257 -24.23 12.61 -1.40
CA HIS A 257 -23.79 11.91 -0.19
C HIS A 257 -22.26 11.84 -0.04
N LYS A 258 -21.50 12.55 -0.91
CA LYS A 258 -20.03 12.58 -0.89
C LYS A 258 -19.40 11.21 -1.06
N LEU A 259 -20.10 10.31 -1.74
CA LEU A 259 -19.58 8.98 -2.06
C LEU A 259 -18.64 9.03 -3.27
N ILE A 260 -17.58 8.24 -3.21
CA ILE A 260 -16.63 8.09 -4.33
C ILE A 260 -17.29 7.26 -5.44
N VAL A 261 -17.51 7.87 -6.61
CA VAL A 261 -18.08 7.22 -7.79
C VAL A 261 -17.03 6.64 -8.71
N ALA A 262 -15.81 7.19 -8.72
CA ALA A 262 -14.67 6.64 -9.43
C ALA A 262 -13.37 6.98 -8.71
N HIS A 263 -12.36 6.15 -8.90
CA HIS A 263 -10.99 6.40 -8.42
C HIS A 263 -9.99 5.78 -9.39
N ASP A 264 -8.83 6.40 -9.48
CA ASP A 264 -7.69 5.89 -10.24
C ASP A 264 -6.38 6.27 -9.58
N LEU A 265 -5.30 5.58 -9.95
CA LEU A 265 -3.97 5.83 -9.46
C LEU A 265 -3.01 6.00 -10.65
N THR A 266 -2.47 7.19 -10.81
CA THR A 266 -1.56 7.52 -11.90
C THR A 266 -0.20 7.97 -11.39
N ASN A 267 0.81 7.90 -12.22
CA ASN A 267 2.13 8.46 -11.97
C ASN A 267 2.35 9.84 -12.64
N GLN A 268 1.32 10.42 -13.21
CA GLN A 268 1.38 11.77 -13.78
C GLN A 268 1.31 12.83 -12.67
N GLY A 269 2.27 13.74 -12.67
CA GLY A 269 2.42 14.74 -11.59
C GLY A 269 1.39 15.86 -11.60
N ASN A 270 0.67 16.08 -12.72
CA ASN A 270 -0.39 17.08 -12.85
C ASN A 270 -1.74 16.43 -13.16
N ASP A 271 -2.83 17.16 -12.90
CA ASP A 271 -4.20 16.67 -13.01
C ASP A 271 -4.87 17.05 -14.35
N HIS A 272 -4.21 17.87 -15.19
CA HIS A 272 -4.80 18.39 -16.43
C HIS A 272 -5.30 17.30 -17.40
N GLN A 273 -4.57 16.18 -17.47
CA GLN A 273 -4.94 15.07 -18.35
C GLN A 273 -5.84 14.02 -17.68
N GLN A 274 -6.15 14.20 -16.38
CA GLN A 274 -6.90 13.22 -15.61
C GLN A 274 -8.41 13.49 -15.63
N LEU A 275 -8.85 14.70 -15.95
CA LEU A 275 -10.27 15.08 -15.95
C LEU A 275 -11.11 14.19 -16.85
N HIS A 276 -10.67 13.99 -18.10
CA HIS A 276 -11.45 13.22 -19.08
C HIS A 276 -11.56 11.72 -18.72
N PRO A 277 -10.47 10.99 -18.40
CA PRO A 277 -10.55 9.60 -17.97
C PRO A 277 -11.42 9.42 -16.71
N MET A 278 -11.26 10.32 -15.73
CA MET A 278 -12.03 10.27 -14.49
C MET A 278 -13.52 10.53 -14.71
N ALA A 279 -13.86 11.48 -15.58
CA ALA A 279 -15.24 11.77 -15.94
C ALA A 279 -15.89 10.58 -16.69
N GLN A 280 -15.13 9.89 -17.56
CA GLN A 280 -15.60 8.66 -18.20
C GLN A 280 -15.83 7.52 -17.21
N SER A 281 -14.94 7.36 -16.23
CA SER A 281 -15.06 6.32 -15.20
C SER A 281 -16.19 6.60 -14.19
N ALA A 282 -16.63 7.85 -14.10
CA ALA A 282 -17.70 8.28 -13.20
C ALA A 282 -19.12 8.17 -13.83
N LYS A 283 -19.21 7.95 -15.14
CA LYS A 283 -20.47 7.66 -15.86
C LYS A 283 -20.93 6.23 -15.64
#